data_35db6fcb7d4a8a8976cbcea467eb826a
#
_entry.id   35db6fcb7d4a8a8976cbcea467eb826a
#
_cell.length_a   1.000
_cell.length_b   1.000
_cell.length_c   1.000
_cell.angle_alpha   90.00
_cell.angle_beta   90.00
_cell.angle_gamma   90.00
#
_symmetry.space_group_name_H-M   'P 1'
#
loop_
_entity.id
_entity.type
_entity.pdbx_description
1 polymer ?
#
loop_
_entity_poly.entity_id
_entity_poly.type
_entity_poly.pdbx_seq_one_letter_code
_entity_poly.pdbx_strand_id
1 'polypeptide(L)'
;SNLDPKLRESMRFEIKELQRKFGFTIIFVTHDQSEAMAISDRMMVCDMGNIMQVDTPTNLYNHPCNRFVHSFLGQSTFLHAVLEHGKAYAKGDMEHPLPVTVPEGVDREVVIATRPNAVDLNRDHGYETTIFSRIFLTDSTEYEVKIGNQLLKIQTPHRITFAVGEKCFVDLKHVMW
;
A
#
# COMPACT_ATOMS: atom_id res chain seq x y z
N SER A 1 24.03 12.26 8.76
CA SER A 1 22.95 13.05 8.14
C SER A 1 22.17 13.81 9.20
N ASN A 2 22.65 15.01 9.56
CA ASN A 2 22.07 15.85 10.61
C ASN A 2 21.34 17.08 10.01
N LEU A 3 20.77 16.96 8.81
CA LEU A 3 20.01 18.05 8.22
C LEU A 3 18.57 18.03 8.74
N ASP A 4 18.04 19.21 9.06
CA ASP A 4 16.64 19.45 9.37
C ASP A 4 15.74 18.90 8.24
N PRO A 5 14.63 18.23 8.53
CA PRO A 5 13.68 17.72 7.54
C PRO A 5 13.23 18.77 6.51
N LYS A 6 12.97 20.01 6.94
CA LYS A 6 12.61 21.11 6.02
C LYS A 6 13.74 21.47 5.05
N LEU A 7 14.97 21.47 5.53
CA LEU A 7 16.12 21.74 4.69
C LEU A 7 16.34 20.62 3.67
N ARG A 8 16.13 19.36 4.05
CA ARG A 8 16.16 18.23 3.11
C ARG A 8 15.13 18.38 2.02
N GLU A 9 13.91 18.75 2.35
CA GLU A 9 12.83 18.96 1.39
C GLU A 9 13.17 20.09 0.40
N SER A 10 13.66 21.23 0.87
CA SER A 10 14.12 22.34 0.01
C SER A 10 15.23 21.90 -0.94
N MET A 11 16.22 21.17 -0.44
CA MET A 11 17.33 20.69 -1.25
C MET A 11 16.88 19.71 -2.35
N ARG A 12 15.86 18.90 -2.10
CA ARG A 12 15.29 18.00 -3.14
C ARG A 12 14.75 18.79 -4.34
N PHE A 13 13.99 19.85 -4.06
CA PHE A 13 13.45 20.73 -5.11
C PHE A 13 14.57 21.43 -5.88
N GLU A 14 15.57 21.97 -5.20
CA GLU A 14 16.71 22.65 -5.82
C GLU A 14 17.52 21.71 -6.72
N ILE A 15 17.80 20.49 -6.27
CA ILE A 15 18.51 19.48 -7.06
C ILE A 15 17.71 19.14 -8.33
N LYS A 16 16.40 18.95 -8.22
CA LYS A 16 15.56 18.64 -9.38
C LYS A 16 15.46 19.82 -10.36
N GLU A 17 15.40 21.05 -9.85
CA GLU A 17 15.45 22.25 -10.70
C GLU A 17 16.78 22.41 -11.42
N LEU A 18 17.89 22.21 -10.72
CA LEU A 18 19.23 22.25 -11.33
C LEU A 18 19.39 21.18 -12.41
N GLN A 19 18.94 19.96 -12.14
CA GLN A 19 18.95 18.87 -13.09
C GLN A 19 18.16 19.22 -14.36
N ARG A 20 16.94 19.76 -14.20
CA ARG A 20 16.11 20.21 -15.34
C ARG A 20 16.75 21.35 -16.13
N LYS A 21 17.35 22.31 -15.43
CA LYS A 21 17.97 23.49 -16.05
C LYS A 21 19.23 23.13 -16.86
N PHE A 22 20.03 22.21 -16.39
CA PHE A 22 21.32 21.88 -17.00
C PHE A 22 21.31 20.57 -17.78
N GLY A 23 20.28 19.74 -17.67
CA GLY A 23 20.11 18.51 -18.44
C GLY A 23 21.09 17.39 -18.08
N PHE A 24 21.74 17.43 -16.92
CA PHE A 24 22.66 16.37 -16.52
C PHE A 24 21.97 15.18 -15.87
N THR A 25 22.61 14.02 -15.90
CA THR A 25 22.13 12.81 -15.24
C THR A 25 22.65 12.74 -13.81
N ILE A 26 21.75 12.51 -12.85
CA ILE A 26 22.10 12.29 -11.45
C ILE A 26 21.81 10.84 -11.09
N ILE A 27 22.76 10.17 -10.45
CA ILE A 27 22.53 8.90 -9.77
C ILE A 27 22.48 9.19 -8.28
N PHE A 28 21.32 8.92 -7.67
CA PHE A 28 21.07 9.16 -6.25
C PHE A 28 20.85 7.83 -5.53
N VAL A 29 21.63 7.57 -4.49
CA VAL A 29 21.50 6.36 -3.67
C VAL A 29 21.02 6.76 -2.30
N THR A 30 19.89 6.22 -1.89
CA THR A 30 19.27 6.48 -0.58
C THR A 30 18.53 5.26 -0.07
N HIS A 31 18.35 5.19 1.23
CA HIS A 31 17.40 4.26 1.88
C HIS A 31 16.06 4.94 2.21
N ASP A 32 15.95 6.25 2.00
CA ASP A 32 14.70 6.99 2.18
C ASP A 32 13.85 6.91 0.91
N GLN A 33 12.80 6.11 0.98
CA GLN A 33 11.87 5.86 -0.12
C GLN A 33 11.15 7.14 -0.56
N SER A 34 10.77 7.98 0.40
CA SER A 34 10.07 9.25 0.12
C SER A 34 10.98 10.21 -0.64
N GLU A 35 12.26 10.24 -0.30
CA GLU A 35 13.25 11.01 -1.05
C GLU A 35 13.39 10.49 -2.48
N ALA A 36 13.62 9.20 -2.64
CA ALA A 36 13.76 8.61 -3.96
C ALA A 36 12.53 8.85 -4.84
N MET A 37 11.34 8.64 -4.30
CA MET A 37 10.07 8.84 -5.03
C MET A 37 9.83 10.29 -5.43
N ALA A 38 10.26 11.27 -4.60
CA ALA A 38 10.01 12.68 -4.85
C ALA A 38 10.89 13.28 -5.96
N ILE A 39 12.16 12.83 -6.08
CA ILE A 39 13.13 13.47 -6.99
C ILE A 39 13.45 12.67 -8.25
N SER A 40 13.23 11.36 -8.24
CA SER A 40 13.66 10.50 -9.35
C SER A 40 12.68 10.51 -10.52
N ASP A 41 13.21 10.48 -11.74
CA ASP A 41 12.45 10.19 -12.95
C ASP A 41 12.29 8.67 -13.14
N ARG A 42 13.30 7.92 -12.71
CA ARG A 42 13.30 6.45 -12.64
C ARG A 42 13.96 5.98 -11.36
N MET A 43 13.46 4.90 -10.80
CA MET A 43 14.01 4.26 -9.61
C MET A 43 14.38 2.82 -9.90
N MET A 44 15.38 2.36 -9.18
CA MET A 44 15.80 0.96 -9.14
C MET A 44 15.71 0.47 -7.70
N VAL A 45 14.88 -0.54 -7.48
CA VAL A 45 14.77 -1.23 -6.19
C VAL A 45 15.75 -2.40 -6.20
N CYS A 46 16.63 -2.43 -5.21
CA CYS A 46 17.64 -3.49 -5.05
C CYS A 46 17.43 -4.25 -3.74
N ASP A 47 17.67 -5.55 -3.77
CA ASP A 47 17.72 -6.42 -2.60
C ASP A 47 18.90 -7.38 -2.69
N MET A 48 19.73 -7.43 -1.65
CA MET A 48 20.89 -8.32 -1.53
C MET A 48 21.77 -8.33 -2.80
N GLY A 49 21.99 -7.15 -3.41
CA GLY A 49 22.79 -6.98 -4.64
C GLY A 49 22.07 -7.30 -5.95
N ASN A 50 20.81 -7.74 -5.91
CA ASN A 50 19.99 -8.01 -7.08
C ASN A 50 19.07 -6.84 -7.38
N ILE A 51 18.87 -6.57 -8.66
CA ILE A 51 17.87 -5.59 -9.14
C ILE A 51 16.51 -6.28 -9.12
N MET A 52 15.61 -5.81 -8.29
CA MET A 52 14.26 -6.35 -8.16
C MET A 52 13.30 -5.75 -9.19
N GLN A 53 13.35 -4.43 -9.38
CA GLN A 53 12.53 -3.73 -10.38
C GLN A 53 13.14 -2.37 -10.72
N VAL A 54 12.98 -1.95 -11.98
CA VAL A 54 13.37 -0.61 -12.47
C VAL A 54 12.21 -0.01 -13.22
N ASP A 55 11.69 1.12 -12.75
CA ASP A 55 10.58 1.82 -13.40
C ASP A 55 10.48 3.27 -12.91
N THR A 56 9.44 3.99 -13.34
CA THR A 56 9.06 5.27 -12.73
C THR A 56 8.57 5.06 -11.30
N PRO A 57 8.71 6.05 -10.39
CA PRO A 57 8.21 5.94 -9.01
C PRO A 57 6.74 5.50 -8.93
N THR A 58 5.89 6.08 -9.77
CA THR A 58 4.46 5.77 -9.81
C THR A 58 4.20 4.30 -10.20
N ASN A 59 4.90 3.79 -11.22
CA ASN A 59 4.73 2.40 -11.63
C ASN A 59 5.26 1.42 -10.59
N LEU A 60 6.40 1.71 -9.97
CA LEU A 60 6.95 0.89 -8.88
C LEU A 60 5.98 0.78 -7.70
N TYR A 61 5.27 1.87 -7.38
CA TYR A 61 4.31 1.91 -6.29
C TYR A 61 2.99 1.19 -6.62
N ASN A 62 2.45 1.44 -7.84
CA ASN A 62 1.15 0.92 -8.25
C ASN A 62 1.21 -0.49 -8.85
N HIS A 63 2.35 -0.86 -9.48
CA HIS A 63 2.56 -2.14 -10.17
C HIS A 63 3.88 -2.79 -9.73
N PRO A 64 4.07 -3.05 -8.43
CA PRO A 64 5.25 -3.76 -7.95
C PRO A 64 5.27 -5.18 -8.50
N CYS A 65 6.43 -5.64 -8.98
CA CYS A 65 6.56 -6.94 -9.63
C CYS A 65 6.52 -8.13 -8.64
N ASN A 66 6.66 -7.87 -7.36
CA ASN A 66 6.63 -8.90 -6.32
C ASN A 66 6.32 -8.32 -4.93
N ARG A 67 6.12 -9.22 -3.96
CA ARG A 67 5.83 -8.88 -2.57
C ARG A 67 6.91 -8.02 -1.90
N PHE A 68 8.19 -8.26 -2.25
CA PHE A 68 9.30 -7.49 -1.69
C PHE A 68 9.19 -6.02 -2.11
N VAL A 69 9.07 -5.73 -3.41
CA VAL A 69 8.93 -4.36 -3.92
C VAL A 69 7.68 -3.69 -3.36
N HIS A 70 6.56 -4.43 -3.27
CA HIS A 70 5.33 -3.94 -2.64
C HIS A 70 5.58 -3.49 -1.20
N SER A 71 6.21 -4.35 -0.37
CA SER A 71 6.49 -4.03 1.04
C SER A 71 7.56 -2.95 1.20
N PHE A 72 8.55 -2.93 0.30
CA PHE A 72 9.66 -1.97 0.37
C PHE A 72 9.20 -0.53 0.12
N LEU A 73 8.28 -0.30 -0.82
CA LEU A 73 7.86 1.05 -1.22
C LEU A 73 6.67 1.63 -0.43
N GLY A 74 6.37 1.10 0.72
CA GLY A 74 5.34 1.63 1.62
C GLY A 74 4.66 0.57 2.45
N GLN A 75 3.74 1.01 3.30
CA GLN A 75 2.96 0.10 4.12
C GLN A 75 2.15 -0.86 3.24
N SER A 76 2.13 -2.12 3.64
CA SER A 76 1.45 -3.20 2.93
C SER A 76 0.69 -4.05 3.92
N THR A 77 -0.50 -4.47 3.55
CA THR A 77 -1.25 -5.50 4.25
C THR A 77 -1.41 -6.70 3.32
N PHE A 78 -1.29 -7.88 3.89
CA PHE A 78 -1.40 -9.15 3.17
C PHE A 78 -2.54 -9.97 3.76
N LEU A 79 -3.51 -10.34 2.91
CA LEU A 79 -4.61 -11.22 3.26
C LEU A 79 -4.39 -12.57 2.61
N HIS A 80 -4.37 -13.63 3.42
CA HIS A 80 -4.43 -15.00 2.91
C HIS A 80 -5.87 -15.31 2.50
N ALA A 81 -6.06 -15.72 1.28
CA ALA A 81 -7.36 -16.02 0.72
C ALA A 81 -7.39 -17.41 0.04
N VAL A 82 -8.57 -17.97 -0.04
CA VAL A 82 -8.88 -19.20 -0.77
C VAL A 82 -9.82 -18.86 -1.91
N LEU A 83 -9.49 -19.35 -3.10
CA LEU A 83 -10.34 -19.17 -4.29
C LEU A 83 -11.27 -20.37 -4.44
N GLU A 84 -12.57 -20.10 -4.51
CA GLU A 84 -13.59 -21.12 -4.71
C GLU A 84 -14.72 -20.56 -5.57
N HIS A 85 -15.11 -21.32 -6.64
CA HIS A 85 -16.16 -20.95 -7.56
C HIS A 85 -16.03 -19.52 -8.16
N GLY A 86 -14.80 -19.08 -8.48
CA GLY A 86 -14.53 -17.77 -9.04
C GLY A 86 -14.62 -16.60 -8.06
N LYS A 87 -14.70 -16.89 -6.76
CA LYS A 87 -14.70 -15.89 -5.68
C LYS A 87 -13.52 -16.10 -4.75
N ALA A 88 -13.07 -15.02 -4.10
CA ALA A 88 -12.04 -15.07 -3.09
C ALA A 88 -12.67 -14.99 -1.69
N TYR A 89 -12.22 -15.83 -0.79
CA TYR A 89 -12.65 -15.88 0.59
C TYR A 89 -11.46 -15.68 1.51
N ALA A 90 -11.60 -14.84 2.52
CA ALA A 90 -10.53 -14.68 3.50
C ALA A 90 -10.33 -15.97 4.30
N LYS A 91 -9.09 -16.32 4.62
CA LYS A 91 -8.81 -17.48 5.47
C LYS A 91 -9.52 -17.32 6.83
N GLY A 92 -10.36 -18.29 7.17
CA GLY A 92 -11.17 -18.26 8.39
C GLY A 92 -12.58 -17.71 8.21
N ASP A 93 -12.98 -17.32 6.98
CA ASP A 93 -14.36 -17.01 6.61
C ASP A 93 -14.63 -17.48 5.18
N MET A 94 -15.33 -18.59 5.03
CA MET A 94 -15.72 -19.15 3.74
C MET A 94 -17.20 -18.85 3.37
N GLU A 95 -17.88 -18.07 4.17
CA GLU A 95 -19.28 -17.72 3.94
C GLU A 95 -19.42 -16.39 3.19
N HIS A 96 -18.53 -15.44 3.49
CA HIS A 96 -18.58 -14.08 2.94
C HIS A 96 -17.42 -13.85 1.98
N PRO A 97 -17.69 -13.74 0.65
CA PRO A 97 -16.66 -13.48 -0.32
C PRO A 97 -16.09 -12.07 -0.16
N LEU A 98 -14.80 -11.95 -0.40
CA LEU A 98 -14.12 -10.65 -0.49
C LEU A 98 -14.61 -9.87 -1.72
N PRO A 99 -14.78 -8.55 -1.62
CA PRO A 99 -15.21 -7.70 -2.73
C PRO A 99 -14.04 -7.42 -3.71
N VAL A 100 -13.53 -8.46 -4.33
CA VAL A 100 -12.40 -8.39 -5.27
C VAL A 100 -12.70 -9.14 -6.55
N THR A 101 -12.16 -8.67 -7.67
CA THR A 101 -12.20 -9.38 -8.94
C THR A 101 -11.07 -10.39 -8.99
N VAL A 102 -11.37 -11.66 -9.13
CA VAL A 102 -10.38 -12.74 -9.21
C VAL A 102 -9.86 -12.84 -10.65
N PRO A 103 -8.53 -12.73 -10.88
CA PRO A 103 -7.95 -12.94 -12.20
C PRO A 103 -7.99 -14.42 -12.59
N GLU A 104 -7.92 -14.69 -13.91
CA GLU A 104 -7.77 -16.04 -14.41
C GLU A 104 -6.37 -16.63 -14.10
N GLY A 105 -6.32 -17.93 -13.87
CA GLY A 105 -5.05 -18.65 -13.70
C GLY A 105 -4.36 -18.47 -12.35
N VAL A 106 -5.06 -17.96 -11.36
CA VAL A 106 -4.54 -17.80 -9.98
C VAL A 106 -4.73 -19.12 -9.20
N ASP A 107 -3.74 -19.49 -8.40
CA ASP A 107 -3.77 -20.66 -7.52
C ASP A 107 -4.95 -20.62 -6.54
N ARG A 108 -5.36 -21.80 -6.04
CA ARG A 108 -6.46 -21.90 -5.08
C ARG A 108 -6.17 -21.18 -3.75
N GLU A 109 -4.95 -21.23 -3.27
CA GLU A 109 -4.52 -20.49 -2.07
C GLU A 109 -3.60 -19.36 -2.51
N VAL A 110 -3.96 -18.14 -2.14
CA VAL A 110 -3.28 -16.91 -2.59
C VAL A 110 -3.05 -15.95 -1.44
N VAL A 111 -2.13 -15.04 -1.66
CA VAL A 111 -1.92 -13.88 -0.78
C VAL A 111 -2.26 -12.62 -1.56
N ILE A 112 -3.33 -12.00 -1.16
CA ILE A 112 -3.77 -10.70 -1.71
C ILE A 112 -3.01 -9.60 -0.98
N ALA A 113 -2.26 -8.78 -1.72
CA ALA A 113 -1.58 -7.62 -1.18
C ALA A 113 -2.38 -6.34 -1.46
N THR A 114 -2.49 -5.47 -0.47
CA THR A 114 -3.12 -4.15 -0.62
C THR A 114 -2.40 -3.09 0.21
N ARG A 115 -2.62 -1.83 -0.14
CA ARG A 115 -2.16 -0.68 0.64
C ARG A 115 -3.22 -0.26 1.64
N PRO A 116 -2.88 0.13 2.88
CA PRO A 116 -3.86 0.61 3.86
C PRO A 116 -4.72 1.77 3.37
N ASN A 117 -4.16 2.65 2.54
CA ASN A 117 -4.85 3.80 1.94
C ASN A 117 -5.63 3.48 0.65
N ALA A 118 -5.51 2.26 0.13
CA ALA A 118 -6.25 1.77 -1.03
C ALA A 118 -7.48 0.93 -0.65
N VAL A 119 -7.76 0.82 0.64
CA VAL A 119 -8.92 0.12 1.19
C VAL A 119 -9.95 1.17 1.61
N ASP A 120 -11.16 1.06 1.08
CA ASP A 120 -12.27 1.91 1.52
C ASP A 120 -12.96 1.34 2.75
N LEU A 121 -13.15 2.20 3.73
CA LEU A 121 -13.94 1.93 4.93
C LEU A 121 -15.24 2.75 4.84
N ASN A 122 -16.37 2.07 4.84
CA ASN A 122 -17.69 2.69 4.62
C ASN A 122 -18.79 2.02 5.46
N ARG A 123 -20.06 2.46 5.29
CA ARG A 123 -21.19 2.03 6.13
C ARG A 123 -22.21 1.13 5.42
N ASP A 124 -22.06 0.88 4.12
CA ASP A 124 -23.16 0.35 3.31
C ASP A 124 -22.80 -0.74 2.30
N HIS A 125 -21.52 -0.94 1.94
CA HIS A 125 -21.14 -1.94 0.94
C HIS A 125 -19.75 -2.52 1.12
N GLY A 126 -19.57 -3.77 0.70
CA GLY A 126 -18.34 -4.52 0.77
C GLY A 126 -18.39 -5.67 1.76
N TYR A 127 -17.26 -6.08 2.29
CA TYR A 127 -17.13 -7.11 3.30
C TYR A 127 -17.52 -6.55 4.68
N GLU A 128 -18.55 -7.14 5.29
CA GLU A 128 -19.05 -6.70 6.60
C GLU A 128 -18.10 -7.11 7.72
N THR A 129 -17.77 -6.17 8.59
CA THR A 129 -16.90 -6.39 9.75
C THR A 129 -17.15 -5.35 10.85
N THR A 130 -16.29 -5.34 11.86
CA THR A 130 -16.31 -4.36 12.95
C THR A 130 -14.93 -3.75 13.16
N ILE A 131 -14.88 -2.52 13.64
CA ILE A 131 -13.64 -1.84 13.99
C ILE A 131 -13.01 -2.53 15.21
N PHE A 132 -11.85 -3.11 15.03
CA PHE A 132 -11.08 -3.75 16.10
C PHE A 132 -10.25 -2.74 16.89
N SER A 133 -9.52 -1.84 16.19
CA SER A 133 -8.73 -0.79 16.79
C SER A 133 -8.78 0.50 15.97
N ARG A 134 -8.43 1.62 16.60
CA ARG A 134 -8.35 2.94 15.99
C ARG A 134 -7.17 3.71 16.55
N ILE A 135 -6.34 4.27 15.66
CA ILE A 135 -5.20 5.13 16.00
C ILE A 135 -5.33 6.44 15.23
N PHE A 136 -5.32 7.56 15.94
CA PHE A 136 -5.30 8.88 15.33
C PHE A 136 -3.82 9.28 15.05
N LEU A 137 -3.49 9.50 13.79
CA LEU A 137 -2.19 9.98 13.33
C LEU A 137 -2.29 11.46 12.95
N THR A 138 -1.19 12.11 12.65
CA THR A 138 -1.15 13.55 12.33
C THR A 138 -1.98 13.91 11.09
N ASP A 139 -1.96 13.07 10.07
CA ASP A 139 -2.53 13.34 8.73
C ASP A 139 -3.66 12.37 8.34
N SER A 140 -3.91 11.36 9.18
CA SER A 140 -4.85 10.28 8.87
C SER A 140 -5.33 9.58 10.14
N THR A 141 -6.30 8.69 9.99
CA THR A 141 -6.71 7.76 11.02
C THR A 141 -6.45 6.34 10.53
N GLU A 142 -5.72 5.56 11.32
CA GLU A 142 -5.50 4.14 11.07
C GLU A 142 -6.56 3.33 11.83
N TYR A 143 -7.17 2.39 11.14
CA TYR A 143 -8.10 1.41 11.67
C TYR A 143 -7.57 0.00 11.46
N GLU A 144 -7.87 -0.89 12.37
CA GLU A 144 -7.75 -2.32 12.15
C GLU A 144 -9.15 -2.95 12.18
N VAL A 145 -9.40 -3.78 11.20
CA VAL A 145 -10.64 -4.57 11.10
C VAL A 145 -10.29 -6.04 10.97
N LYS A 146 -11.23 -6.90 11.37
CA LYS A 146 -11.06 -8.35 11.30
C LYS A 146 -11.67 -8.88 10.00
N ILE A 147 -10.85 -9.50 9.15
CA ILE A 147 -11.27 -10.16 7.91
C ILE A 147 -10.98 -11.66 8.04
N GLY A 148 -12.03 -12.47 8.22
CA GLY A 148 -11.85 -13.87 8.61
C GLY A 148 -11.09 -13.97 9.95
N ASN A 149 -9.96 -14.66 9.96
CA ASN A 149 -9.09 -14.78 11.16
C ASN A 149 -7.88 -13.84 11.12
N GLN A 150 -7.86 -12.84 10.23
CA GLN A 150 -6.74 -11.93 9.99
C GLN A 150 -7.11 -10.49 10.31
N LEU A 151 -6.12 -9.66 10.62
CA LEU A 151 -6.30 -8.22 10.79
C LEU A 151 -5.86 -7.48 9.52
N LEU A 152 -6.73 -6.61 9.05
CA LEU A 152 -6.47 -5.70 7.93
C LEU A 152 -6.32 -4.28 8.47
N LYS A 153 -5.19 -3.65 8.13
CA LYS A 153 -4.96 -2.22 8.39
C LYS A 153 -5.55 -1.38 7.27
N ILE A 154 -6.24 -0.31 7.67
CA ILE A 154 -6.87 0.65 6.78
C ILE A 154 -6.49 2.05 7.24
N GLN A 155 -6.07 2.90 6.29
CA GLN A 155 -5.73 4.29 6.56
C GLN A 155 -6.71 5.21 5.83
N THR A 156 -7.40 6.06 6.59
CA THR A 156 -8.42 6.96 6.05
C THR A 156 -8.13 8.41 6.37
N PRO A 157 -8.63 9.37 5.58
CA PRO A 157 -8.69 10.77 5.99
C PRO A 157 -9.50 10.94 7.28
N HIS A 158 -9.17 11.92 8.11
CA HIS A 158 -9.84 12.18 9.41
C HIS A 158 -11.35 12.42 9.31
N ARG A 159 -11.86 12.82 8.15
CA ARG A 159 -13.32 13.01 7.91
C ARG A 159 -14.12 11.72 8.00
N ILE A 160 -13.46 10.56 7.83
CA ILE A 160 -14.07 9.24 7.96
C ILE A 160 -13.85 8.78 9.40
N THR A 161 -14.93 8.72 10.18
CA THR A 161 -14.84 8.38 11.60
C THR A 161 -15.74 7.20 11.95
N PHE A 162 -15.12 6.21 12.62
CA PHE A 162 -15.78 5.06 13.21
C PHE A 162 -15.30 4.90 14.65
N ALA A 163 -16.19 4.41 15.50
CA ALA A 163 -15.84 4.02 16.86
C ALA A 163 -15.32 2.58 16.91
N VAL A 164 -14.50 2.24 17.88
CA VAL A 164 -14.11 0.84 18.14
C VAL A 164 -15.36 0.04 18.50
N GLY A 165 -15.52 -1.14 17.88
CA GLY A 165 -16.70 -1.97 17.98
C GLY A 165 -17.85 -1.58 17.04
N GLU A 166 -17.74 -0.46 16.32
CA GLU A 166 -18.75 -0.06 15.33
C GLU A 166 -18.71 -0.99 14.11
N LYS A 167 -19.89 -1.37 13.62
CA LYS A 167 -20.06 -2.11 12.38
C LYS A 167 -19.64 -1.26 11.19
N CYS A 168 -18.91 -1.85 10.27
CA CYS A 168 -18.43 -1.21 9.06
C CYS A 168 -18.35 -2.20 7.89
N PHE A 169 -18.09 -1.66 6.71
CA PHE A 169 -17.87 -2.44 5.50
C PHE A 169 -16.53 -2.06 4.88
N VAL A 170 -15.86 -3.05 4.32
CA VAL A 170 -14.55 -2.90 3.69
C VAL A 170 -14.65 -3.20 2.21
N ASP A 171 -14.18 -2.27 1.37
CA ASP A 171 -14.05 -2.47 -0.07
C ASP A 171 -12.57 -2.42 -0.48
N LEU A 172 -12.11 -3.49 -1.14
CA LEU A 172 -10.71 -3.68 -1.57
C LEU A 172 -10.54 -3.25 -3.03
N LYS A 173 -10.34 -1.96 -3.28
CA LYS A 173 -10.33 -1.38 -4.64
C LYS A 173 -9.09 -1.73 -5.45
N HIS A 174 -7.94 -1.79 -4.81
CA HIS A 174 -6.66 -2.04 -5.48
C HIS A 174 -5.93 -3.16 -4.75
N VAL A 175 -5.91 -4.31 -5.37
CA VAL A 175 -5.24 -5.51 -4.85
C VAL A 175 -4.24 -6.06 -5.86
N MET A 176 -3.17 -6.65 -5.35
CA MET A 176 -2.25 -7.52 -6.08
C MET A 176 -2.44 -8.96 -5.61
N TRP A 177 -2.31 -9.87 -6.57
CA TRP A 177 -2.47 -11.31 -6.40
C TRP A 177 -1.10 -12.01 -6.35
#